data_3adde0777660c1ce21b9781c5d73bbce
#
_entry.id   3adde0777660c1ce21b9781c5d73bbce
#
_cell.length_a   1.000
_cell.length_b   1.000
_cell.length_c   1.000
_cell.angle_alpha   90.00
_cell.angle_beta   90.00
_cell.angle_gamma   90.00
#
_symmetry.space_group_name_H-M   'P 1'
#
loop_
_entity.id
_entity.type
_entity.pdbx_description
1 polymer ?
#
loop_
_entity_poly.entity_id
_entity_poly.type
_entity_poly.pdbx_seq_one_letter_code
_entity_poly.pdbx_strand_id
1 'polypeptide(L)'
;MRKYSAIILADRDGSAFHSRYPYAMAEVLFQPLLLWTIDCCRKMGIEAICVLTRGQRQVEQLLEQEAVSVARYISDTASFAEAAGCSQVLVLSCERPLLDSKLLQEAWQEHRRRSHIQVTVLTEKECPCGITWLDRNAFLKIMEQGEQVDLYNIATEAENNDLKVMEYPVKEPSQLRRAASRKDLLELNQLANAKVCDALMEQGVSFTSLDGVLVSPRAQVGADTVIHSGTQLKGEVSIGECCQIGPNTVIENSTVGDNTNIHSSLIEKSKVGSGVRLGPNSHLRPNSVLADKVKIGNFVEIKNSTLGEATSVAHLTYIGDTDMGAHVNVGCGVVCVNYDGYAKYRCTVGDNVFIGCNTNLVAPVTVKDGAYTAAGSTITDEVPENALAIARSRQTNIEGWVQRHKAKYGK
;
A
#
# COMPACT_ATOMS: atom_id res chain seq x y z
N MET A 1 -9.91 31.98 -3.47
CA MET A 1 -9.06 32.17 -2.26
C MET A 1 -9.16 30.91 -1.43
N ARG A 2 -8.06 30.27 -1.07
CA ARG A 2 -8.03 29.15 -0.12
C ARG A 2 -8.59 29.61 1.22
N LYS A 3 -9.44 28.78 1.85
CA LYS A 3 -10.10 29.21 3.11
C LYS A 3 -9.25 28.88 4.33
N TYR A 4 -8.49 27.76 4.27
CA TYR A 4 -7.72 27.22 5.40
C TYR A 4 -6.35 26.71 4.99
N SER A 5 -5.43 26.74 5.96
CA SER A 5 -4.18 25.99 5.96
C SER A 5 -4.10 25.11 7.21
N ALA A 6 -3.28 24.06 7.17
CA ALA A 6 -3.02 23.21 8.32
C ALA A 6 -1.53 23.19 8.65
N ILE A 7 -1.21 23.16 9.93
CA ILE A 7 0.11 22.91 10.49
C ILE A 7 0.01 21.63 11.32
N ILE A 8 0.72 20.60 10.89
CA ILE A 8 0.73 19.30 11.54
C ILE A 8 2.03 19.14 12.33
N LEU A 9 1.90 18.85 13.63
CA LEU A 9 3.02 18.64 14.52
C LEU A 9 3.46 17.17 14.46
N ALA A 10 4.66 16.90 13.95
CA ALA A 10 5.21 15.58 13.73
C ALA A 10 6.66 15.43 14.23
N ASP A 11 7.07 16.26 15.18
CA ASP A 11 8.45 16.39 15.66
C ASP A 11 8.76 15.59 16.94
N ARG A 12 7.80 14.82 17.47
CA ARG A 12 8.03 13.98 18.64
C ARG A 12 8.86 12.75 18.30
N ASP A 13 9.74 12.38 19.21
CA ASP A 13 10.49 11.12 19.14
C ASP A 13 9.59 9.90 19.41
N GLY A 14 10.16 8.70 19.25
CA GLY A 14 9.43 7.44 19.44
C GLY A 14 9.38 6.93 20.88
N SER A 15 9.74 7.73 21.87
CA SER A 15 9.86 7.30 23.29
C SER A 15 8.54 6.74 23.84
N ALA A 16 7.40 7.29 23.47
CA ALA A 16 6.08 6.79 23.84
C ALA A 16 5.82 5.33 23.44
N PHE A 17 6.49 4.86 22.38
CA PHE A 17 6.40 3.48 21.89
C PHE A 17 7.65 2.64 22.18
N HIS A 18 8.59 3.16 22.99
CA HIS A 18 9.93 2.56 23.15
C HIS A 18 10.57 2.25 21.79
N SER A 19 10.48 3.19 20.84
CA SER A 19 10.92 3.06 19.46
C SER A 19 12.06 4.02 19.14
N ARG A 20 13.00 3.55 18.31
CA ARG A 20 14.02 4.40 17.69
C ARG A 20 13.50 5.22 16.51
N TYR A 21 12.30 4.90 16.04
CA TYR A 21 11.65 5.63 14.95
C TYR A 21 10.82 6.79 15.51
N PRO A 22 10.69 7.91 14.79
CA PRO A 22 9.84 9.03 15.19
C PRO A 22 8.40 8.58 15.47
N TYR A 23 7.74 9.30 16.38
CA TYR A 23 6.34 9.03 16.74
C TYR A 23 5.40 9.01 15.52
N ALA A 24 5.58 9.96 14.63
CA ALA A 24 4.78 10.14 13.41
C ALA A 24 4.85 8.95 12.44
N MET A 25 5.89 8.10 12.57
CA MET A 25 6.12 6.90 11.77
C MET A 25 5.46 5.63 12.34
N ALA A 26 4.88 5.68 13.54
CA ALA A 26 4.11 4.54 14.06
C ALA A 26 2.88 4.29 13.18
N GLU A 27 2.56 3.01 12.95
CA GLU A 27 1.55 2.64 11.97
C GLU A 27 0.24 2.19 12.61
N VAL A 28 -0.86 2.60 11.97
CA VAL A 28 -2.20 2.05 12.12
C VAL A 28 -2.68 1.61 10.74
N LEU A 29 -3.09 0.37 10.56
CA LEU A 29 -3.50 -0.24 9.28
C LEU A 29 -2.51 0.04 8.13
N PHE A 30 -1.25 -0.31 8.36
CA PHE A 30 -0.17 -0.17 7.36
C PHE A 30 0.11 1.28 6.92
N GLN A 31 -0.44 2.25 7.64
CA GLN A 31 -0.28 3.67 7.33
C GLN A 31 0.30 4.42 8.53
N PRO A 32 1.40 5.18 8.38
CA PRO A 32 1.94 6.05 9.42
C PRO A 32 0.91 7.02 9.98
N LEU A 33 0.96 7.30 11.29
CA LEU A 33 0.06 8.23 11.96
C LEU A 33 -0.02 9.59 11.27
N LEU A 34 1.11 10.07 10.76
CA LEU A 34 1.19 11.33 10.03
C LEU A 34 0.32 11.33 8.78
N LEU A 35 0.33 10.25 8.01
CA LEU A 35 -0.47 10.17 6.78
C LEU A 35 -1.97 10.11 7.05
N TRP A 36 -2.41 9.51 8.16
CA TRP A 36 -3.79 9.59 8.60
C TRP A 36 -4.25 11.04 8.82
N THR A 37 -3.39 11.83 9.44
CA THR A 37 -3.68 13.26 9.71
C THR A 37 -3.69 14.08 8.44
N ILE A 38 -2.74 13.86 7.53
CA ILE A 38 -2.70 14.51 6.21
C ILE A 38 -3.97 14.18 5.42
N ASP A 39 -4.36 12.90 5.37
CA ASP A 39 -5.55 12.44 4.64
C ASP A 39 -6.84 13.02 5.26
N CYS A 40 -6.91 13.17 6.57
CA CYS A 40 -8.01 13.85 7.25
C CYS A 40 -8.11 15.33 6.82
N CYS A 41 -7.01 16.05 6.79
CA CYS A 41 -6.95 17.44 6.31
C CYS A 41 -7.38 17.56 4.84
N ARG A 42 -6.91 16.67 3.97
CA ARG A 42 -7.29 16.64 2.54
C ARG A 42 -8.79 16.36 2.34
N LYS A 43 -9.36 15.42 3.11
CA LYS A 43 -10.81 15.13 3.08
C LYS A 43 -11.65 16.34 3.50
N MET A 44 -11.14 17.22 4.35
CA MET A 44 -11.78 18.49 4.68
C MET A 44 -11.63 19.57 3.58
N GLY A 45 -10.82 19.33 2.55
CA GLY A 45 -10.51 20.27 1.47
C GLY A 45 -9.36 21.24 1.82
N ILE A 46 -8.51 20.90 2.78
CA ILE A 46 -7.30 21.66 3.11
C ILE A 46 -6.17 21.21 2.17
N GLU A 47 -5.78 22.06 1.23
CA GLU A 47 -4.70 21.80 0.27
C GLU A 47 -3.35 22.36 0.76
N ALA A 48 -3.39 23.47 1.52
CA ALA A 48 -2.19 24.10 2.07
C ALA A 48 -1.85 23.45 3.41
N ILE A 49 -0.95 22.46 3.39
CA ILE A 49 -0.51 21.70 4.56
C ILE A 49 0.98 21.89 4.77
N CYS A 50 1.38 22.19 6.00
CA CYS A 50 2.76 22.24 6.47
C CYS A 50 2.96 21.24 7.60
N VAL A 51 4.07 20.50 7.57
CA VAL A 51 4.42 19.52 8.61
C VAL A 51 5.68 20.00 9.34
N LEU A 52 5.59 20.20 10.65
CA LEU A 52 6.74 20.51 11.51
C LEU A 52 7.46 19.21 11.87
N THR A 53 8.68 19.03 11.36
CA THR A 53 9.49 17.80 11.52
C THR A 53 10.70 17.97 12.42
N ARG A 54 11.14 19.20 12.66
CA ARG A 54 12.43 19.55 13.31
C ARG A 54 13.63 18.79 12.72
N GLY A 55 13.61 18.51 11.41
CA GLY A 55 14.70 17.86 10.69
C GLY A 55 14.76 16.34 10.89
N GLN A 56 13.69 15.71 11.34
CA GLN A 56 13.62 14.23 11.42
C GLN A 56 13.62 13.61 10.03
N ARG A 57 14.79 13.14 9.59
CA ARG A 57 15.02 12.65 8.21
C ARG A 57 14.01 11.61 7.74
N GLN A 58 13.63 10.67 8.61
CA GLN A 58 12.67 9.61 8.23
C GLN A 58 11.29 10.16 7.94
N VAL A 59 10.85 11.17 8.70
CA VAL A 59 9.57 11.87 8.46
C VAL A 59 9.66 12.68 7.17
N GLU A 60 10.76 13.39 6.92
CA GLU A 60 10.96 14.15 5.68
C GLU A 60 10.96 13.24 4.44
N GLN A 61 11.62 12.08 4.51
CA GLN A 61 11.60 11.08 3.44
C GLN A 61 10.19 10.53 3.14
N LEU A 62 9.37 10.31 4.19
CA LEU A 62 7.96 9.92 3.99
C LEU A 62 7.20 11.00 3.22
N LEU A 63 7.50 12.28 3.49
CA LEU A 63 6.80 13.42 2.90
C LEU A 63 7.25 13.76 1.47
N GLU A 64 8.34 13.19 0.96
CA GLU A 64 8.83 13.45 -0.42
C GLU A 64 7.78 13.11 -1.49
N GLN A 65 6.90 12.15 -1.21
CA GLN A 65 5.82 11.73 -2.13
C GLN A 65 4.49 12.43 -1.85
N GLU A 66 4.43 13.24 -0.78
CA GLU A 66 3.23 13.94 -0.37
C GLU A 66 3.34 15.43 -0.77
N ALA A 67 2.32 16.00 -1.38
CA ALA A 67 2.31 17.42 -1.79
C ALA A 67 2.08 18.33 -0.57
N VAL A 68 3.05 18.39 0.35
CA VAL A 68 3.00 19.19 1.58
C VAL A 68 4.29 19.98 1.76
N SER A 69 4.22 21.10 2.50
CA SER A 69 5.39 21.86 2.92
C SER A 69 6.01 21.24 4.17
N VAL A 70 7.32 21.32 4.29
CA VAL A 70 8.07 20.83 5.47
C VAL A 70 8.66 22.03 6.22
N ALA A 71 8.42 22.10 7.53
CA ALA A 71 9.01 23.07 8.45
C ALA A 71 10.02 22.36 9.36
N ARG A 72 11.21 22.95 9.51
CA ARG A 72 12.24 22.47 10.45
C ARG A 72 12.29 23.31 11.71
N TYR A 73 11.85 24.54 11.62
CA TYR A 73 11.78 25.49 12.72
C TYR A 73 10.33 25.94 12.93
N ILE A 74 10.02 26.38 14.14
CA ILE A 74 8.69 26.91 14.45
C ILE A 74 8.41 28.17 13.59
N SER A 75 9.41 29.02 13.40
CA SER A 75 9.34 30.20 12.53
C SER A 75 8.98 29.88 11.07
N ASP A 76 9.35 28.70 10.55
CA ASP A 76 8.97 28.29 9.19
C ASP A 76 7.44 28.16 9.07
N THR A 77 6.75 27.75 10.14
CA THR A 77 5.29 27.60 10.15
C THR A 77 4.57 28.95 10.04
N ALA A 78 5.14 30.01 10.62
CA ALA A 78 4.63 31.40 10.46
C ALA A 78 4.78 31.85 9.00
N SER A 79 5.97 31.70 8.43
CA SER A 79 6.25 32.02 7.02
C SER A 79 5.33 31.27 6.06
N PHE A 80 5.06 30.01 6.35
CA PHE A 80 4.10 29.19 5.59
C PHE A 80 2.67 29.75 5.70
N ALA A 81 2.19 30.08 6.91
CA ALA A 81 0.85 30.59 7.13
C ALA A 81 0.61 31.94 6.42
N GLU A 82 1.64 32.79 6.35
CA GLU A 82 1.63 34.03 5.57
C GLU A 82 1.55 33.76 4.06
N ALA A 83 2.45 32.92 3.54
CA ALA A 83 2.54 32.57 2.12
C ALA A 83 1.29 31.85 1.60
N ALA A 84 0.67 31.00 2.41
CA ALA A 84 -0.56 30.29 2.07
C ALA A 84 -1.76 31.22 1.82
N GLY A 85 -1.74 32.44 2.41
CA GLY A 85 -2.77 33.47 2.21
C GLY A 85 -4.17 33.06 2.69
N CYS A 86 -4.28 32.00 3.51
CA CYS A 86 -5.52 31.52 4.10
C CYS A 86 -5.96 32.42 5.26
N SER A 87 -7.25 32.54 5.52
CA SER A 87 -7.77 33.32 6.65
C SER A 87 -7.74 32.57 7.97
N GLN A 88 -7.69 31.23 7.89
CA GLN A 88 -7.76 30.32 9.04
C GLN A 88 -6.59 29.34 9.02
N VAL A 89 -6.07 29.02 10.20
CA VAL A 89 -5.01 28.05 10.44
C VAL A 89 -5.52 26.97 11.37
N LEU A 90 -5.38 25.71 10.98
CA LEU A 90 -5.61 24.54 11.82
C LEU A 90 -4.26 24.06 12.34
N VAL A 91 -4.07 24.01 13.64
CA VAL A 91 -2.89 23.40 14.27
C VAL A 91 -3.34 22.08 14.91
N LEU A 92 -2.66 20.99 14.57
CA LEU A 92 -2.98 19.66 15.12
C LEU A 92 -1.77 18.74 15.18
N SER A 93 -1.78 17.81 16.14
CA SER A 93 -0.77 16.74 16.21
C SER A 93 -1.21 15.49 15.46
N CYS A 94 -0.26 14.65 15.03
CA CYS A 94 -0.54 13.36 14.37
C CYS A 94 -0.92 12.23 15.35
N GLU A 95 -1.24 12.55 16.60
CA GLU A 95 -1.48 11.56 17.65
C GLU A 95 -2.86 10.88 17.59
N ARG A 96 -3.77 11.38 16.76
CA ARG A 96 -5.19 10.96 16.71
C ARG A 96 -5.58 10.51 15.29
N PRO A 97 -5.18 9.29 14.87
CA PRO A 97 -5.34 8.84 13.48
C PRO A 97 -6.81 8.67 13.06
N LEU A 98 -7.73 8.44 13.99
CA LEU A 98 -9.15 8.25 13.68
C LEU A 98 -9.96 9.55 13.65
N LEU A 99 -9.29 10.70 13.70
CA LEU A 99 -9.92 12.01 13.60
C LEU A 99 -10.77 12.12 12.32
N ASP A 100 -12.02 12.55 12.47
CA ASP A 100 -12.94 12.71 11.36
C ASP A 100 -12.90 14.15 10.83
N SER A 101 -12.81 14.27 9.51
CA SER A 101 -12.88 15.57 8.81
C SER A 101 -14.18 16.32 9.06
N LYS A 102 -15.29 15.61 9.30
CA LYS A 102 -16.59 16.22 9.67
C LYS A 102 -16.50 16.96 11.01
N LEU A 103 -15.84 16.36 12.01
CA LEU A 103 -15.62 17.02 13.31
C LEU A 103 -14.82 18.31 13.15
N LEU A 104 -13.76 18.28 12.34
CA LEU A 104 -12.97 19.48 12.05
C LEU A 104 -13.82 20.56 11.36
N GLN A 105 -14.69 20.16 10.46
CA GLN A 105 -15.59 21.08 9.75
C GLN A 105 -16.65 21.68 10.67
N GLU A 106 -17.24 20.91 11.56
CA GLU A 106 -18.21 21.38 12.56
C GLU A 106 -17.58 22.38 13.52
N ALA A 107 -16.41 22.05 14.07
CA ALA A 107 -15.67 22.95 14.95
C ALA A 107 -15.30 24.27 14.24
N TRP A 108 -14.89 24.20 12.97
CA TRP A 108 -14.61 25.39 12.17
C TRP A 108 -15.87 26.23 11.90
N GLN A 109 -17.02 25.60 11.62
CA GLN A 109 -18.29 26.32 11.44
C GLN A 109 -18.68 27.09 12.72
N GLU A 110 -18.51 26.48 13.87
CA GLU A 110 -18.78 27.13 15.16
C GLU A 110 -17.78 28.26 15.44
N HIS A 111 -16.51 28.08 15.13
CA HIS A 111 -15.48 29.12 15.20
C HIS A 111 -15.91 30.37 14.38
N ARG A 112 -16.36 30.16 13.15
CA ARG A 112 -16.81 31.25 12.27
C ARG A 112 -18.11 31.95 12.71
N ARG A 113 -19.01 31.24 13.37
CA ARG A 113 -20.27 31.84 13.83
C ARG A 113 -20.06 32.91 14.88
N ARG A 114 -18.98 32.85 15.61
CA ARG A 114 -18.65 33.74 16.72
C ARG A 114 -17.52 34.69 16.31
N SER A 115 -17.87 35.76 15.61
CA SER A 115 -16.90 36.71 15.03
C SER A 115 -15.92 37.38 16.02
N HIS A 116 -16.18 37.26 17.32
CA HIS A 116 -15.32 37.79 18.37
C HIS A 116 -14.31 36.76 18.89
N ILE A 117 -14.45 35.46 18.49
CA ILE A 117 -13.53 34.38 18.88
C ILE A 117 -12.40 34.31 17.87
N GLN A 118 -11.17 34.25 18.35
CA GLN A 118 -9.95 34.20 17.53
C GLN A 118 -9.31 32.81 17.54
N VAL A 119 -9.64 32.03 18.58
CA VAL A 119 -9.08 30.67 18.78
C VAL A 119 -10.19 29.71 19.23
N THR A 120 -10.27 28.56 18.64
CA THR A 120 -11.20 27.49 19.07
C THR A 120 -10.42 26.22 19.33
N VAL A 121 -10.43 25.76 20.56
CA VAL A 121 -9.74 24.56 21.04
C VAL A 121 -10.74 23.41 21.13
N LEU A 122 -10.47 22.27 20.50
CA LEU A 122 -11.26 21.09 20.69
C LEU A 122 -10.89 20.45 22.04
N THR A 123 -11.91 20.12 22.82
CA THR A 123 -11.74 19.55 24.17
C THR A 123 -12.47 18.21 24.31
N GLU A 124 -11.87 17.31 25.10
CA GLU A 124 -12.48 16.09 25.60
C GLU A 124 -12.49 16.16 27.13
N LYS A 125 -13.69 16.13 27.75
CA LYS A 125 -13.84 16.27 29.21
C LYS A 125 -13.07 17.48 29.76
N GLU A 126 -13.24 18.62 29.10
CA GLU A 126 -12.59 19.90 29.46
C GLU A 126 -11.06 19.92 29.29
N CYS A 127 -10.46 18.88 28.69
CA CYS A 127 -9.04 18.84 28.40
C CYS A 127 -8.76 19.12 26.91
N PRO A 128 -7.81 20.00 26.57
CA PRO A 128 -7.42 20.24 25.18
C PRO A 128 -6.94 18.97 24.47
N CYS A 129 -7.41 18.77 23.24
CA CYS A 129 -7.09 17.59 22.43
C CYS A 129 -5.86 17.78 21.52
N GLY A 130 -5.19 18.92 21.56
CA GLY A 130 -4.10 19.24 20.64
C GLY A 130 -4.60 19.49 19.20
N ILE A 131 -5.83 19.97 19.06
CA ILE A 131 -6.47 20.35 17.79
C ILE A 131 -7.08 21.74 18.00
N THR A 132 -6.61 22.72 17.23
CA THR A 132 -6.99 24.12 17.46
C THR A 132 -7.17 24.83 16.12
N TRP A 133 -8.32 25.51 15.98
CA TRP A 133 -8.57 26.47 14.90
C TRP A 133 -8.21 27.88 15.35
N LEU A 134 -7.50 28.63 14.51
CA LEU A 134 -7.12 30.01 14.78
C LEU A 134 -7.39 30.89 13.56
N ASP A 135 -7.76 32.14 13.82
CA ASP A 135 -7.59 33.19 12.84
C ASP A 135 -6.09 33.34 12.50
N ARG A 136 -5.76 33.51 11.21
CA ARG A 136 -4.35 33.69 10.80
C ARG A 136 -3.62 34.76 11.59
N ASN A 137 -4.25 35.92 11.80
CA ASN A 137 -3.62 37.01 12.54
C ASN A 137 -3.38 36.65 14.00
N ALA A 138 -4.28 35.88 14.62
CA ALA A 138 -4.08 35.36 15.98
C ALA A 138 -2.90 34.37 16.01
N PHE A 139 -2.81 33.47 15.05
CA PHE A 139 -1.66 32.57 14.92
C PHE A 139 -0.35 33.32 14.77
N LEU A 140 -0.28 34.29 13.85
CA LEU A 140 0.93 35.10 13.61
C LEU A 140 1.33 35.91 14.86
N LYS A 141 0.37 36.43 15.60
CA LYS A 141 0.65 37.16 16.88
C LYS A 141 1.32 36.22 17.90
N ILE A 142 0.86 34.99 18.05
CA ILE A 142 1.51 33.98 18.91
C ILE A 142 2.94 33.73 18.44
N MET A 143 3.15 33.61 17.13
CA MET A 143 4.44 33.30 16.52
C MET A 143 5.48 34.41 16.62
N GLU A 144 5.12 35.63 17.02
CA GLU A 144 6.07 36.73 17.31
C GLU A 144 7.05 36.36 18.43
N GLN A 145 6.72 35.43 19.31
CA GLN A 145 7.60 34.89 20.34
C GLN A 145 8.70 33.95 19.82
N GLY A 146 8.67 33.61 18.53
CA GLY A 146 9.69 32.80 17.85
C GLY A 146 9.73 31.34 18.31
N GLU A 147 10.95 30.76 18.40
CA GLU A 147 11.16 29.34 18.69
C GLU A 147 10.75 28.87 20.11
N GLN A 148 10.35 29.79 20.99
CA GLN A 148 9.91 29.51 22.37
C GLN A 148 8.43 29.10 22.44
N VAL A 149 7.66 29.28 21.36
CA VAL A 149 6.23 28.92 21.29
C VAL A 149 6.02 27.42 21.42
N ASP A 150 5.15 27.01 22.32
CA ASP A 150 4.71 25.61 22.42
C ASP A 150 3.44 25.36 21.57
N LEU A 151 3.64 24.91 20.34
CA LEU A 151 2.53 24.61 19.43
C LEU A 151 1.64 23.43 19.90
N TYR A 152 2.12 22.56 20.78
CA TYR A 152 1.28 21.51 21.38
C TYR A 152 0.33 22.06 22.43
N ASN A 153 0.69 23.18 23.06
CA ASN A 153 -0.13 23.91 24.04
C ASN A 153 -0.57 25.30 23.51
N ILE A 154 -0.84 25.38 22.21
CA ILE A 154 -1.18 26.64 21.55
C ILE A 154 -2.41 27.35 22.15
N ALA A 155 -3.28 26.62 22.84
CA ALA A 155 -4.40 27.21 23.61
C ALA A 155 -3.88 28.12 24.73
N THR A 156 -2.93 27.64 25.53
CA THR A 156 -2.29 28.40 26.60
C THR A 156 -1.48 29.59 26.02
N GLU A 157 -0.80 29.37 24.90
CA GLU A 157 -0.11 30.47 24.20
C GLU A 157 -1.09 31.57 23.73
N ALA A 158 -2.29 31.17 23.30
CA ALA A 158 -3.34 32.12 22.92
C ALA A 158 -3.82 32.91 24.12
N GLU A 159 -4.04 32.29 25.26
CA GLU A 159 -4.42 33.00 26.51
C GLU A 159 -3.33 33.93 26.99
N ASN A 160 -2.06 33.52 26.94
CA ASN A 160 -0.91 34.36 27.29
C ASN A 160 -0.77 35.60 26.38
N ASN A 161 -1.34 35.57 25.18
CA ASN A 161 -1.37 36.67 24.22
C ASN A 161 -2.69 37.48 24.25
N ASP A 162 -3.52 37.33 25.28
CA ASP A 162 -4.81 38.01 25.44
C ASP A 162 -5.77 37.78 24.26
N LEU A 163 -5.67 36.61 23.60
CA LEU A 163 -6.59 36.19 22.53
C LEU A 163 -7.86 35.62 23.10
N LYS A 164 -8.97 35.82 22.40
CA LYS A 164 -10.27 35.25 22.81
C LYS A 164 -10.39 33.79 22.40
N VAL A 165 -10.28 32.91 23.39
CA VAL A 165 -10.35 31.47 23.24
C VAL A 165 -11.77 30.96 23.50
N MET A 166 -12.21 29.98 22.74
CA MET A 166 -13.42 29.23 22.93
C MET A 166 -13.10 27.73 22.96
N GLU A 167 -13.71 27.01 23.87
CA GLU A 167 -13.69 25.54 23.87
C GLU A 167 -14.80 24.99 22.99
N TYR A 168 -14.48 23.94 22.23
CA TYR A 168 -15.43 23.14 21.47
C TYR A 168 -15.43 21.69 22.02
N PRO A 169 -16.43 21.32 22.88
CA PRO A 169 -16.49 20.00 23.44
C PRO A 169 -16.88 18.95 22.39
N VAL A 170 -16.05 17.92 22.24
CA VAL A 170 -16.27 16.84 21.29
C VAL A 170 -17.25 15.83 21.87
N LYS A 171 -18.33 15.54 21.14
CA LYS A 171 -19.42 14.67 21.57
C LYS A 171 -19.08 13.18 21.51
N GLU A 172 -18.25 12.80 20.53
CA GLU A 172 -17.85 11.39 20.29
C GLU A 172 -16.36 11.17 20.60
N PRO A 173 -16.01 10.83 21.84
CA PRO A 173 -14.61 10.68 22.26
C PRO A 173 -13.83 9.61 21.50
N SER A 174 -14.51 8.63 20.90
CA SER A 174 -13.87 7.57 20.10
C SER A 174 -13.02 8.09 18.94
N GLN A 175 -13.42 9.22 18.36
CA GLN A 175 -12.69 9.90 17.28
C GLN A 175 -11.39 10.58 17.76
N LEU A 176 -11.29 10.86 19.05
CA LEU A 176 -10.14 11.52 19.67
C LEU A 176 -9.16 10.56 20.33
N ARG A 177 -9.34 9.24 20.13
CA ARG A 177 -8.45 8.26 20.77
C ARG A 177 -7.00 8.50 20.34
N ARG A 178 -6.16 8.69 21.36
CA ARG A 178 -4.73 9.00 21.18
C ARG A 178 -3.91 7.72 21.09
N ALA A 179 -2.94 7.69 20.23
CA ALA A 179 -1.94 6.64 20.12
C ALA A 179 -0.84 6.84 21.19
N ALA A 180 -1.13 6.66 22.46
CA ALA A 180 -0.19 6.94 23.55
C ALA A 180 0.76 5.78 23.89
N SER A 181 0.42 4.56 23.48
CA SER A 181 1.20 3.34 23.74
C SER A 181 1.03 2.32 22.61
N ARG A 182 1.86 1.25 22.61
CA ARG A 182 1.68 0.11 21.69
C ARG A 182 0.34 -0.60 21.86
N LYS A 183 -0.23 -0.59 23.07
CA LYS A 183 -1.56 -1.12 23.31
C LYS A 183 -2.61 -0.26 22.59
N ASP A 184 -2.50 1.06 22.66
CA ASP A 184 -3.40 1.95 21.94
C ASP A 184 -3.28 1.77 20.41
N LEU A 185 -2.06 1.55 19.88
CA LEU A 185 -1.89 1.24 18.45
C LEU A 185 -2.64 -0.04 18.06
N LEU A 186 -2.62 -1.10 18.90
CA LEU A 186 -3.37 -2.32 18.63
C LEU A 186 -4.88 -2.06 18.60
N GLU A 187 -5.40 -1.34 19.58
CA GLU A 187 -6.82 -1.00 19.65
C GLU A 187 -7.25 -0.06 18.52
N LEU A 188 -6.39 0.91 18.14
CA LEU A 188 -6.60 1.79 16.98
C LEU A 188 -6.62 1.01 15.66
N ASN A 189 -5.77 -0.02 15.49
CA ASN A 189 -5.82 -0.92 14.34
C ASN A 189 -7.19 -1.60 14.21
N GLN A 190 -7.73 -2.12 15.31
CA GLN A 190 -9.04 -2.78 15.31
C GLN A 190 -10.18 -1.80 14.96
N LEU A 191 -10.19 -0.63 15.58
CA LEU A 191 -11.20 0.40 15.32
C LEU A 191 -11.12 0.95 13.90
N ALA A 192 -9.91 1.21 13.41
CA ALA A 192 -9.69 1.67 12.04
C ALA A 192 -10.16 0.64 11.02
N ASN A 193 -9.80 -0.64 11.23
CA ASN A 193 -10.18 -1.73 10.33
C ASN A 193 -11.70 -1.90 10.26
N ALA A 194 -12.38 -1.88 11.39
CA ALA A 194 -13.84 -1.93 11.43
C ALA A 194 -14.44 -0.78 10.61
N LYS A 195 -13.98 0.45 10.83
CA LYS A 195 -14.46 1.64 10.08
C LYS A 195 -14.22 1.54 8.57
N VAL A 196 -13.07 1.01 8.14
CA VAL A 196 -12.75 0.82 6.71
C VAL A 196 -13.62 -0.27 6.10
N CYS A 197 -13.78 -1.41 6.78
CA CYS A 197 -14.63 -2.50 6.30
C CYS A 197 -16.10 -2.10 6.21
N ASP A 198 -16.63 -1.36 7.21
CA ASP A 198 -17.99 -0.84 7.19
C ASP A 198 -18.21 0.08 5.98
N ALA A 199 -17.28 1.00 5.72
CA ALA A 199 -17.37 1.90 4.57
C ALA A 199 -17.33 1.15 3.22
N LEU A 200 -16.55 0.06 3.11
CA LEU A 200 -16.53 -0.80 1.92
C LEU A 200 -17.84 -1.59 1.77
N MET A 201 -18.43 -2.07 2.86
CA MET A 201 -19.74 -2.74 2.83
C MET A 201 -20.85 -1.79 2.35
N GLU A 202 -20.82 -0.53 2.78
CA GLU A 202 -21.74 0.50 2.29
C GLU A 202 -21.58 0.78 0.77
N GLN A 203 -20.40 0.51 0.20
CA GLN A 203 -20.10 0.61 -1.23
C GLN A 203 -20.40 -0.68 -2.02
N GLY A 204 -20.95 -1.70 -1.40
CA GLY A 204 -21.35 -2.95 -2.04
C GLY A 204 -20.31 -4.06 -2.03
N VAL A 205 -19.25 -3.94 -1.22
CA VAL A 205 -18.25 -5.01 -1.00
C VAL A 205 -18.79 -6.00 0.03
N SER A 206 -18.61 -7.28 -0.19
CA SER A 206 -19.00 -8.35 0.73
C SER A 206 -17.79 -8.94 1.44
N PHE A 207 -17.96 -9.28 2.71
CA PHE A 207 -16.96 -10.02 3.51
C PHE A 207 -17.57 -11.34 3.98
N THR A 208 -16.87 -12.46 3.80
CA THR A 208 -17.33 -13.77 4.33
C THR A 208 -17.09 -13.89 5.84
N SER A 209 -16.06 -13.25 6.35
CA SER A 209 -15.71 -13.07 7.76
C SER A 209 -14.70 -11.94 7.84
N LEU A 210 -14.65 -11.24 8.97
CA LEU A 210 -13.60 -10.25 9.25
C LEU A 210 -12.38 -10.85 9.96
N ASP A 211 -12.36 -12.16 10.23
CA ASP A 211 -11.25 -12.84 10.90
C ASP A 211 -9.96 -12.75 10.08
N GLY A 212 -8.97 -12.06 10.63
CA GLY A 212 -7.68 -11.83 9.99
C GLY A 212 -7.71 -10.92 8.75
N VAL A 213 -8.86 -10.31 8.44
CA VAL A 213 -8.97 -9.31 7.37
C VAL A 213 -8.44 -7.97 7.87
N LEU A 214 -7.48 -7.41 7.14
CA LEU A 214 -6.93 -6.07 7.40
C LEU A 214 -6.91 -5.27 6.09
N VAL A 215 -7.54 -4.12 6.08
CA VAL A 215 -7.69 -3.30 4.87
C VAL A 215 -7.11 -1.90 5.08
N SER A 216 -6.15 -1.52 4.26
CA SER A 216 -5.59 -0.17 4.24
C SER A 216 -6.70 0.88 4.00
N PRO A 217 -6.66 2.03 4.68
CA PRO A 217 -7.62 3.12 4.44
C PRO A 217 -7.50 3.75 3.04
N ARG A 218 -6.43 3.45 2.31
CA ARG A 218 -6.20 3.87 0.92
C ARG A 218 -6.62 2.81 -0.11
N ALA A 219 -7.09 1.63 0.34
CA ALA A 219 -7.59 0.61 -0.55
C ALA A 219 -8.93 1.02 -1.17
N GLN A 220 -9.09 0.73 -2.45
CA GLN A 220 -10.33 0.91 -3.21
C GLN A 220 -10.78 -0.46 -3.70
N VAL A 221 -12.04 -0.81 -3.50
CA VAL A 221 -12.60 -2.10 -3.89
C VAL A 221 -13.94 -1.86 -4.58
N GLY A 222 -14.11 -2.42 -5.77
CA GLY A 222 -15.33 -2.30 -6.55
C GLY A 222 -16.49 -3.12 -5.97
N ALA A 223 -17.69 -2.73 -6.33
CA ALA A 223 -18.94 -3.36 -5.90
C ALA A 223 -18.99 -4.86 -6.30
N ASP A 224 -19.79 -5.63 -5.58
CA ASP A 224 -19.97 -7.08 -5.79
C ASP A 224 -18.69 -7.92 -5.63
N THR A 225 -17.58 -7.30 -5.19
CA THR A 225 -16.36 -8.01 -4.81
C THR A 225 -16.52 -8.63 -3.44
N VAL A 226 -16.08 -9.89 -3.30
CA VAL A 226 -16.10 -10.65 -2.05
C VAL A 226 -14.69 -10.81 -1.50
N ILE A 227 -14.49 -10.37 -0.26
CA ILE A 227 -13.24 -10.53 0.48
C ILE A 227 -13.41 -11.67 1.50
N HIS A 228 -12.52 -12.65 1.45
CA HIS A 228 -12.53 -13.80 2.34
C HIS A 228 -11.58 -13.60 3.53
N SER A 229 -11.76 -14.43 4.58
CA SER A 229 -10.98 -14.38 5.81
C SER A 229 -9.45 -14.42 5.56
N GLY A 230 -8.69 -13.77 6.45
CA GLY A 230 -7.23 -13.73 6.39
C GLY A 230 -6.66 -12.87 5.27
N THR A 231 -7.49 -12.15 4.50
CA THR A 231 -7.04 -11.27 3.42
C THR A 231 -6.47 -9.97 3.99
N GLN A 232 -5.31 -9.55 3.46
CA GLN A 232 -4.68 -8.28 3.82
C GLN A 232 -4.47 -7.42 2.57
N LEU A 233 -5.03 -6.22 2.57
CA LEU A 233 -4.84 -5.19 1.53
C LEU A 233 -3.96 -4.08 2.10
N LYS A 234 -2.72 -3.96 1.61
CA LYS A 234 -1.69 -3.08 2.18
C LYS A 234 -1.34 -1.93 1.26
N GLY A 235 -1.31 -0.72 1.82
CA GLY A 235 -0.95 0.50 1.07
C GLY A 235 -2.00 0.89 0.04
N GLU A 236 -1.57 1.28 -1.15
CA GLU A 236 -2.43 1.69 -2.26
C GLU A 236 -2.83 0.46 -3.08
N VAL A 237 -4.01 -0.08 -2.81
CA VAL A 237 -4.59 -1.22 -3.53
C VAL A 237 -5.85 -0.78 -4.25
N SER A 238 -5.98 -1.16 -5.53
CA SER A 238 -7.21 -0.98 -6.29
C SER A 238 -7.69 -2.32 -6.82
N ILE A 239 -8.91 -2.71 -6.46
CA ILE A 239 -9.55 -3.95 -6.91
C ILE A 239 -10.83 -3.58 -7.63
N GLY A 240 -11.07 -4.16 -8.80
CA GLY A 240 -12.26 -3.97 -9.60
C GLY A 240 -13.52 -4.60 -9.02
N GLU A 241 -14.56 -4.69 -9.84
CA GLU A 241 -15.88 -5.23 -9.49
C GLU A 241 -15.92 -6.76 -9.66
N CYS A 242 -16.86 -7.40 -8.97
CA CYS A 242 -17.16 -8.83 -9.13
C CYS A 242 -15.95 -9.77 -8.90
N CYS A 243 -14.99 -9.37 -8.07
CA CYS A 243 -13.80 -10.17 -7.75
C CYS A 243 -14.03 -11.12 -6.57
N GLN A 244 -13.21 -12.17 -6.51
CA GLN A 244 -13.13 -13.09 -5.35
C GLN A 244 -11.70 -13.02 -4.80
N ILE A 245 -11.52 -12.44 -3.62
CA ILE A 245 -10.20 -12.18 -3.05
C ILE A 245 -10.02 -12.93 -1.73
N GLY A 246 -9.10 -13.86 -1.69
CA GLY A 246 -8.82 -14.69 -0.52
C GLY A 246 -9.29 -16.15 -0.68
N PRO A 247 -9.27 -16.94 0.42
CA PRO A 247 -8.74 -16.59 1.74
C PRO A 247 -7.21 -16.44 1.78
N ASN A 248 -6.68 -15.90 2.90
CA ASN A 248 -5.24 -15.82 3.17
C ASN A 248 -4.43 -15.21 2.01
N THR A 249 -4.95 -14.16 1.40
CA THR A 249 -4.32 -13.44 0.29
C THR A 249 -3.75 -12.12 0.79
N VAL A 250 -2.55 -11.78 0.36
CA VAL A 250 -1.93 -10.49 0.65
C VAL A 250 -1.73 -9.74 -0.66
N ILE A 251 -2.28 -8.54 -0.74
CA ILE A 251 -2.10 -7.64 -1.89
C ILE A 251 -1.50 -6.34 -1.37
N GLU A 252 -0.34 -5.98 -1.91
CA GLU A 252 0.39 -4.77 -1.49
C GLU A 252 0.69 -3.88 -2.70
N ASN A 253 0.28 -2.58 -2.61
CA ASN A 253 0.56 -1.54 -3.61
C ASN A 253 0.34 -2.03 -5.06
N SER A 254 -0.81 -2.64 -5.32
CA SER A 254 -1.09 -3.35 -6.57
C SER A 254 -2.49 -3.06 -7.09
N THR A 255 -2.69 -3.28 -8.38
CA THR A 255 -4.01 -3.14 -9.03
C THR A 255 -4.52 -4.48 -9.54
N VAL A 256 -5.82 -4.71 -9.41
CA VAL A 256 -6.53 -5.92 -9.86
C VAL A 256 -7.77 -5.50 -10.64
N GLY A 257 -7.91 -6.01 -11.86
CA GLY A 257 -9.07 -5.77 -12.72
C GLY A 257 -10.30 -6.60 -12.32
N ASP A 258 -11.40 -6.34 -13.01
CA ASP A 258 -12.71 -6.91 -12.72
C ASP A 258 -12.78 -8.43 -12.93
N ASN A 259 -13.75 -9.08 -12.28
CA ASN A 259 -14.04 -10.51 -12.47
C ASN A 259 -12.83 -11.43 -12.19
N THR A 260 -11.90 -10.99 -11.36
CA THR A 260 -10.66 -11.70 -11.05
C THR A 260 -10.79 -12.51 -9.76
N ASN A 261 -10.19 -13.70 -9.77
CA ASN A 261 -10.19 -14.62 -8.63
C ASN A 261 -8.75 -14.84 -8.15
N ILE A 262 -8.46 -14.43 -6.93
CA ILE A 262 -7.14 -14.57 -6.28
C ILE A 262 -7.30 -15.38 -5.00
N HIS A 263 -6.57 -16.45 -4.88
CA HIS A 263 -6.69 -17.38 -3.77
C HIS A 263 -5.32 -17.67 -3.12
N SER A 264 -5.21 -17.46 -1.80
CA SER A 264 -4.05 -17.84 -0.95
C SER A 264 -2.69 -17.47 -1.58
N SER A 265 -2.51 -16.23 -1.99
CA SER A 265 -1.35 -15.80 -2.76
C SER A 265 -0.83 -14.44 -2.29
N LEU A 266 0.42 -14.12 -2.66
CA LEU A 266 1.06 -12.84 -2.35
C LEU A 266 1.25 -12.05 -3.65
N ILE A 267 0.78 -10.81 -3.67
CA ILE A 267 0.89 -9.88 -4.80
C ILE A 267 1.52 -8.59 -4.31
N GLU A 268 2.67 -8.20 -4.87
CA GLU A 268 3.42 -7.02 -4.46
C GLU A 268 3.72 -6.13 -5.67
N LYS A 269 3.38 -4.84 -5.60
CA LYS A 269 3.72 -3.80 -6.58
C LYS A 269 3.54 -4.26 -8.03
N SER A 270 2.38 -4.85 -8.31
CA SER A 270 2.07 -5.55 -9.56
C SER A 270 0.73 -5.11 -10.14
N LYS A 271 0.52 -5.39 -11.42
CA LYS A 271 -0.74 -5.12 -12.11
C LYS A 271 -1.34 -6.43 -12.59
N VAL A 272 -2.59 -6.68 -12.22
CA VAL A 272 -3.36 -7.86 -12.61
C VAL A 272 -4.57 -7.40 -13.40
N GLY A 273 -4.73 -7.92 -14.61
CA GLY A 273 -5.86 -7.63 -15.50
C GLY A 273 -7.18 -8.22 -15.04
N SER A 274 -8.19 -8.13 -15.90
CA SER A 274 -9.53 -8.63 -15.64
C SER A 274 -9.70 -10.10 -16.00
N GLY A 275 -10.56 -10.81 -15.27
CA GLY A 275 -10.84 -12.23 -15.51
C GLY A 275 -9.66 -13.16 -15.21
N VAL A 276 -8.66 -12.71 -14.47
CA VAL A 276 -7.49 -13.46 -14.07
C VAL A 276 -7.85 -14.50 -13.00
N ARG A 277 -7.25 -15.68 -13.07
CA ARG A 277 -7.27 -16.69 -12.00
C ARG A 277 -5.87 -16.87 -11.45
N LEU A 278 -5.68 -16.62 -10.15
CA LEU A 278 -4.37 -16.63 -9.51
C LEU A 278 -4.40 -17.45 -8.22
N GLY A 279 -3.49 -18.43 -8.13
CA GLY A 279 -3.28 -19.23 -6.94
C GLY A 279 -3.89 -20.65 -7.01
N PRO A 280 -3.86 -21.35 -5.88
CA PRO A 280 -3.27 -20.94 -4.60
C PRO A 280 -1.73 -21.02 -4.57
N ASN A 281 -1.15 -20.42 -3.51
CA ASN A 281 0.28 -20.46 -3.22
C ASN A 281 1.16 -19.93 -4.36
N SER A 282 0.79 -18.80 -4.92
CA SER A 282 1.57 -18.12 -5.96
C SER A 282 2.07 -16.78 -5.46
N HIS A 283 3.18 -16.32 -6.03
CA HIS A 283 3.82 -15.05 -5.67
C HIS A 283 4.06 -14.19 -6.90
N LEU A 284 3.34 -13.07 -7.00
CA LEU A 284 3.66 -12.00 -7.93
C LEU A 284 4.56 -10.97 -7.22
N ARG A 285 5.82 -10.98 -7.61
CA ARG A 285 6.84 -10.05 -7.10
C ARG A 285 6.78 -8.72 -7.87
N PRO A 286 7.43 -7.67 -7.34
CA PRO A 286 7.38 -6.34 -7.93
C PRO A 286 7.63 -6.29 -9.44
N ASN A 287 6.94 -5.35 -10.10
CA ASN A 287 6.98 -5.11 -11.54
C ASN A 287 6.46 -6.27 -12.41
N SER A 288 5.53 -7.07 -11.87
CA SER A 288 4.84 -8.09 -12.67
C SER A 288 3.53 -7.53 -13.23
N VAL A 289 3.27 -7.84 -14.50
CA VAL A 289 2.06 -7.41 -15.21
C VAL A 289 1.39 -8.63 -15.84
N LEU A 290 0.17 -8.90 -15.42
CA LEU A 290 -0.69 -9.92 -16.01
C LEU A 290 -1.77 -9.23 -16.83
N ALA A 291 -1.88 -9.55 -18.12
CA ALA A 291 -2.99 -9.11 -18.95
C ALA A 291 -4.29 -9.87 -18.60
N ASP A 292 -5.36 -9.57 -19.30
CA ASP A 292 -6.67 -10.16 -19.04
C ASP A 292 -6.68 -11.67 -19.25
N LYS A 293 -7.51 -12.38 -18.50
CA LYS A 293 -7.76 -13.83 -18.59
C LYS A 293 -6.53 -14.71 -18.36
N VAL A 294 -5.43 -14.19 -17.86
CA VAL A 294 -4.25 -14.97 -17.49
C VAL A 294 -4.60 -15.97 -16.38
N LYS A 295 -4.00 -17.17 -16.46
CA LYS A 295 -4.16 -18.21 -15.44
C LYS A 295 -2.82 -18.52 -14.79
N ILE A 296 -2.72 -18.26 -13.50
CA ILE A 296 -1.55 -18.60 -12.67
C ILE A 296 -2.02 -19.64 -11.65
N GLY A 297 -1.42 -20.81 -11.68
CA GLY A 297 -1.79 -21.89 -10.77
C GLY A 297 -0.84 -22.01 -9.57
N ASN A 298 -0.70 -23.24 -9.05
CA ASN A 298 -0.07 -23.50 -7.76
C ASN A 298 1.45 -23.39 -7.81
N PHE A 299 2.04 -22.75 -6.79
CA PHE A 299 3.49 -22.66 -6.60
C PHE A 299 4.21 -22.01 -7.80
N VAL A 300 3.62 -20.95 -8.33
CA VAL A 300 4.19 -20.14 -9.41
C VAL A 300 4.73 -18.85 -8.85
N GLU A 301 5.96 -18.51 -9.20
CA GLU A 301 6.58 -17.23 -8.88
C GLU A 301 6.82 -16.44 -10.17
N ILE A 302 6.34 -15.20 -10.21
CA ILE A 302 6.53 -14.27 -11.33
C ILE A 302 7.21 -13.01 -10.81
N LYS A 303 8.26 -12.56 -11.49
CA LYS A 303 9.04 -11.39 -11.09
C LYS A 303 9.43 -10.56 -12.29
N ASN A 304 9.17 -9.24 -12.24
CA ASN A 304 9.62 -8.28 -13.26
C ASN A 304 9.32 -8.76 -14.68
N SER A 305 8.10 -9.24 -14.91
CA SER A 305 7.70 -9.93 -16.14
C SER A 305 6.30 -9.49 -16.59
N THR A 306 6.08 -9.54 -17.90
CA THR A 306 4.78 -9.26 -18.52
C THR A 306 4.24 -10.53 -19.16
N LEU A 307 3.00 -10.90 -18.85
CA LEU A 307 2.29 -12.02 -19.46
C LEU A 307 1.08 -11.50 -20.25
N GLY A 308 1.03 -11.85 -21.52
CA GLY A 308 -0.04 -11.48 -22.44
C GLY A 308 -1.37 -12.19 -22.16
N GLU A 309 -2.44 -11.73 -22.83
CA GLU A 309 -3.81 -12.19 -22.63
C GLU A 309 -3.93 -13.72 -22.72
N ALA A 310 -4.73 -14.29 -21.84
CA ALA A 310 -5.07 -15.72 -21.80
C ALA A 310 -3.87 -16.68 -21.69
N THR A 311 -2.70 -16.20 -21.34
CA THR A 311 -1.52 -17.02 -21.05
C THR A 311 -1.72 -17.84 -19.77
N SER A 312 -1.25 -19.09 -19.78
CA SER A 312 -1.43 -20.04 -18.69
C SER A 312 -0.09 -20.55 -18.15
N VAL A 313 0.14 -20.35 -16.84
CA VAL A 313 1.29 -20.86 -16.08
C VAL A 313 0.75 -21.61 -14.87
N ALA A 314 0.54 -22.90 -15.00
CA ALA A 314 -0.33 -23.63 -14.07
C ALA A 314 0.38 -24.23 -12.85
N HIS A 315 1.66 -24.60 -12.92
CA HIS A 315 2.30 -25.42 -11.89
C HIS A 315 3.79 -25.19 -11.73
N LEU A 316 4.29 -25.01 -10.47
CA LEU A 316 5.68 -25.16 -10.06
C LEU A 316 6.68 -24.46 -11.00
N THR A 317 6.48 -23.18 -11.29
CA THR A 317 7.19 -22.48 -12.37
C THR A 317 7.77 -21.17 -11.87
N TYR A 318 8.96 -20.84 -12.33
CA TYR A 318 9.57 -19.52 -12.10
C TYR A 318 9.68 -18.73 -13.42
N ILE A 319 8.98 -17.60 -13.48
CA ILE A 319 9.06 -16.65 -14.60
C ILE A 319 9.71 -15.36 -14.09
N GLY A 320 10.97 -15.15 -14.45
CA GLY A 320 11.73 -13.97 -14.03
C GLY A 320 12.29 -13.21 -15.22
N ASP A 321 12.18 -11.87 -15.19
CA ASP A 321 12.68 -10.96 -16.21
C ASP A 321 12.28 -11.41 -17.65
N THR A 322 10.99 -11.65 -17.89
CA THR A 322 10.44 -12.24 -19.11
C THR A 322 9.32 -11.39 -19.68
N ASP A 323 9.33 -11.18 -21.01
CA ASP A 323 8.21 -10.64 -21.77
C ASP A 323 7.56 -11.78 -22.55
N MET A 324 6.33 -12.12 -22.20
CA MET A 324 5.59 -13.25 -22.77
C MET A 324 4.31 -12.76 -23.44
N GLY A 325 4.08 -13.21 -24.66
CA GLY A 325 2.92 -12.91 -25.48
C GLY A 325 1.63 -13.52 -25.00
N ALA A 326 0.61 -13.42 -25.84
CA ALA A 326 -0.73 -13.94 -25.59
C ALA A 326 -0.85 -15.42 -25.89
N HIS A 327 -1.81 -16.10 -25.21
CA HIS A 327 -2.16 -17.51 -25.45
C HIS A 327 -0.98 -18.48 -25.31
N VAL A 328 0.01 -18.14 -24.49
CA VAL A 328 1.15 -19.02 -24.20
C VAL A 328 0.73 -20.07 -23.18
N ASN A 329 1.13 -21.32 -23.39
CA ASN A 329 0.97 -22.37 -22.41
C ASN A 329 2.33 -22.79 -21.84
N VAL A 330 2.53 -22.59 -20.54
CA VAL A 330 3.77 -22.92 -19.84
C VAL A 330 3.59 -24.21 -19.06
N GLY A 331 4.38 -25.21 -19.37
CA GLY A 331 4.40 -26.53 -18.71
C GLY A 331 4.92 -26.44 -17.27
N CYS A 332 4.62 -27.48 -16.49
CA CYS A 332 5.09 -27.60 -15.11
C CYS A 332 6.62 -27.62 -15.02
N GLY A 333 7.18 -26.95 -14.04
CA GLY A 333 8.62 -26.98 -13.76
C GLY A 333 9.48 -26.16 -14.73
N VAL A 334 8.89 -25.25 -15.49
CA VAL A 334 9.63 -24.34 -16.36
C VAL A 334 10.37 -23.29 -15.54
N VAL A 335 11.61 -22.99 -15.90
CA VAL A 335 12.44 -21.99 -15.26
C VAL A 335 13.01 -21.03 -16.29
N CYS A 336 12.77 -19.73 -16.11
CA CYS A 336 13.53 -18.68 -16.79
C CYS A 336 14.84 -18.43 -16.03
N VAL A 337 15.96 -18.93 -16.58
CA VAL A 337 17.29 -18.79 -16.00
C VAL A 337 17.82 -17.42 -16.37
N ASN A 338 17.50 -16.42 -15.56
CA ASN A 338 17.69 -14.99 -15.86
C ASN A 338 18.96 -14.37 -15.26
N TYR A 339 19.80 -15.14 -14.54
CA TYR A 339 20.98 -14.62 -13.85
C TYR A 339 22.20 -15.50 -14.07
N ASP A 340 23.32 -14.90 -14.48
CA ASP A 340 24.58 -15.58 -14.79
C ASP A 340 25.63 -15.49 -13.68
N GLY A 341 25.28 -14.96 -12.50
CA GLY A 341 26.20 -14.68 -11.41
C GLY A 341 26.67 -13.23 -11.35
N TYR A 342 26.51 -12.45 -12.43
CA TYR A 342 26.94 -11.04 -12.54
C TYR A 342 25.81 -10.11 -12.97
N ALA A 343 25.03 -10.50 -13.99
CA ALA A 343 23.98 -9.67 -14.57
C ALA A 343 22.68 -10.47 -14.77
N LYS A 344 21.57 -9.74 -14.90
CA LYS A 344 20.26 -10.32 -15.25
C LYS A 344 19.94 -10.00 -16.70
N TYR A 345 19.36 -10.99 -17.37
CA TYR A 345 18.96 -10.92 -18.76
C TYR A 345 17.48 -11.26 -18.89
N ARG A 346 16.86 -10.83 -19.98
CA ARG A 346 15.45 -11.08 -20.24
C ARG A 346 15.25 -12.23 -21.23
N CYS A 347 14.19 -12.99 -21.03
CA CYS A 347 13.62 -13.89 -22.01
C CYS A 347 12.50 -13.19 -22.78
N THR A 348 12.34 -13.51 -24.05
CA THR A 348 11.21 -13.07 -24.87
C THR A 348 10.48 -14.30 -25.41
N VAL A 349 9.17 -14.37 -25.18
CA VAL A 349 8.31 -15.46 -25.67
C VAL A 349 7.18 -14.83 -26.47
N GLY A 350 7.00 -15.24 -27.71
CA GLY A 350 5.97 -14.77 -28.61
C GLY A 350 4.57 -15.27 -28.27
N ASP A 351 3.64 -15.04 -29.18
CA ASP A 351 2.24 -15.44 -29.04
C ASP A 351 2.05 -16.94 -29.41
N ASN A 352 1.03 -17.58 -28.83
CA ASN A 352 0.63 -18.95 -29.12
C ASN A 352 1.76 -19.99 -28.94
N VAL A 353 2.72 -19.71 -28.08
CA VAL A 353 3.87 -20.59 -27.79
C VAL A 353 3.46 -21.69 -26.79
N PHE A 354 3.99 -22.90 -27.00
CA PHE A 354 3.89 -24.01 -26.06
C PHE A 354 5.25 -24.34 -25.47
N ILE A 355 5.44 -24.09 -24.16
CA ILE A 355 6.67 -24.44 -23.45
C ILE A 355 6.46 -25.76 -22.71
N GLY A 356 7.19 -26.80 -23.11
CA GLY A 356 7.11 -28.13 -22.50
C GLY A 356 7.56 -28.15 -21.05
N CYS A 357 7.06 -29.12 -20.27
CA CYS A 357 7.40 -29.26 -18.86
C CYS A 357 8.91 -29.38 -18.62
N ASN A 358 9.40 -28.86 -17.49
CA ASN A 358 10.83 -28.88 -17.11
C ASN A 358 11.76 -28.30 -18.20
N THR A 359 11.29 -27.31 -18.96
CA THR A 359 12.13 -26.55 -19.88
C THR A 359 12.85 -25.47 -19.11
N ASN A 360 14.16 -25.32 -19.32
CA ASN A 360 14.96 -24.17 -18.87
C ASN A 360 15.15 -23.22 -20.04
N LEU A 361 14.69 -21.97 -19.89
CA LEU A 361 14.97 -20.88 -20.83
C LEU A 361 16.17 -20.10 -20.32
N VAL A 362 17.33 -20.24 -20.93
CA VAL A 362 18.57 -19.57 -20.48
C VAL A 362 18.67 -18.21 -21.16
N ALA A 363 18.39 -17.18 -20.38
CA ALA A 363 18.38 -15.81 -20.87
C ALA A 363 19.80 -15.27 -21.20
N PRO A 364 19.97 -14.44 -22.24
CA PRO A 364 18.91 -13.93 -23.12
C PRO A 364 18.48 -14.96 -24.16
N VAL A 365 17.20 -15.27 -24.27
CA VAL A 365 16.67 -16.21 -25.26
C VAL A 365 15.33 -15.73 -25.81
N THR A 366 15.09 -15.98 -27.10
CA THR A 366 13.82 -15.66 -27.76
C THR A 366 13.17 -16.92 -28.27
N VAL A 367 11.89 -17.13 -27.90
CA VAL A 367 11.03 -18.16 -28.47
C VAL A 367 9.95 -17.47 -29.29
N LYS A 368 9.98 -17.59 -30.62
CA LYS A 368 9.07 -16.88 -31.53
C LYS A 368 7.67 -17.48 -31.55
N ASP A 369 6.74 -16.76 -32.22
CA ASP A 369 5.31 -17.08 -32.25
C ASP A 369 5.05 -18.52 -32.74
N GLY A 370 4.06 -19.16 -32.13
CA GLY A 370 3.64 -20.52 -32.47
C GLY A 370 4.68 -21.62 -32.22
N ALA A 371 5.85 -21.28 -31.67
CA ALA A 371 6.91 -22.26 -31.42
C ALA A 371 6.62 -23.16 -30.23
N TYR A 372 7.21 -24.34 -30.23
CA TYR A 372 7.12 -25.36 -29.19
C TYR A 372 8.50 -25.68 -28.62
N THR A 373 8.59 -25.94 -27.34
CA THR A 373 9.79 -26.56 -26.75
C THR A 373 9.43 -27.96 -26.20
N ALA A 374 10.29 -28.95 -26.48
CA ALA A 374 10.09 -30.29 -25.96
C ALA A 374 10.37 -30.36 -24.45
N ALA A 375 9.57 -31.14 -23.73
CA ALA A 375 9.74 -31.32 -22.29
C ALA A 375 11.18 -31.75 -21.93
N GLY A 376 11.73 -31.21 -20.82
CA GLY A 376 13.08 -31.50 -20.36
C GLY A 376 14.21 -30.86 -21.19
N SER A 377 13.91 -29.86 -22.01
CA SER A 377 14.88 -29.16 -22.83
C SER A 377 15.54 -27.99 -22.10
N THR A 378 16.81 -27.71 -22.39
CA THR A 378 17.50 -26.46 -21.98
C THR A 378 17.77 -25.64 -23.24
N ILE A 379 17.01 -24.55 -23.37
CA ILE A 379 17.01 -23.68 -24.56
C ILE A 379 17.98 -22.54 -24.33
N THR A 380 19.00 -22.42 -25.20
CA THR A 380 20.07 -21.43 -25.13
C THR A 380 20.10 -20.51 -26.36
N ASP A 381 19.47 -20.92 -27.45
CA ASP A 381 19.42 -20.21 -28.71
C ASP A 381 17.99 -19.85 -29.11
N GLU A 382 17.83 -18.92 -30.02
CA GLU A 382 16.53 -18.53 -30.57
C GLU A 382 15.77 -19.74 -31.13
N VAL A 383 14.49 -19.87 -30.76
CA VAL A 383 13.56 -20.83 -31.35
C VAL A 383 12.76 -20.12 -32.45
N PRO A 384 12.91 -20.49 -33.73
CA PRO A 384 12.19 -19.86 -34.82
C PRO A 384 10.67 -20.04 -34.72
N GLU A 385 9.96 -19.18 -35.45
CA GLU A 385 8.49 -19.23 -35.55
C GLU A 385 8.01 -20.62 -36.00
N ASN A 386 6.95 -21.14 -35.34
CA ASN A 386 6.34 -22.46 -35.66
C ASN A 386 7.32 -23.66 -35.60
N ALA A 387 8.47 -23.51 -34.95
CA ALA A 387 9.45 -24.59 -34.80
C ALA A 387 9.25 -25.38 -33.49
N LEU A 388 9.70 -26.65 -33.49
CA LEU A 388 9.87 -27.45 -32.28
C LEU A 388 11.34 -27.51 -31.89
N ALA A 389 11.71 -26.90 -30.76
CA ALA A 389 13.05 -27.02 -30.19
C ALA A 389 13.17 -28.23 -29.26
N ILE A 390 14.19 -29.06 -29.50
CA ILE A 390 14.50 -30.25 -28.69
C ILE A 390 15.96 -30.14 -28.23
N ALA A 391 16.18 -29.84 -26.98
CA ALA A 391 17.52 -29.68 -26.39
C ALA A 391 17.71 -30.62 -25.18
N ARG A 392 17.64 -31.92 -25.42
CA ARG A 392 17.84 -32.99 -24.44
C ARG A 392 18.41 -34.24 -25.10
N SER A 393 19.05 -35.09 -24.31
CA SER A 393 19.59 -36.38 -24.79
C SER A 393 18.49 -37.30 -25.31
N ARG A 394 18.81 -38.06 -26.33
CA ARG A 394 17.92 -39.13 -26.84
C ARG A 394 17.80 -40.25 -25.80
N GLN A 395 16.61 -40.73 -25.55
CA GLN A 395 16.36 -41.82 -24.60
C GLN A 395 17.06 -43.09 -25.05
N THR A 396 17.73 -43.76 -24.13
CA THR A 396 18.32 -45.09 -24.31
C THR A 396 17.73 -46.03 -23.29
N ASN A 397 17.19 -47.19 -23.76
CA ASN A 397 16.68 -48.26 -22.91
C ASN A 397 17.74 -49.35 -22.79
N ILE A 398 18.04 -49.79 -21.57
CA ILE A 398 18.98 -50.88 -21.31
C ILE A 398 18.13 -52.09 -20.86
N GLU A 399 17.87 -53.00 -21.79
CA GLU A 399 17.06 -54.15 -21.54
C GLU A 399 17.72 -55.09 -20.51
N GLY A 400 16.89 -55.68 -19.62
CA GLY A 400 17.35 -56.60 -18.58
C GLY A 400 18.23 -55.95 -17.49
N TRP A 401 18.35 -54.60 -17.43
CA TRP A 401 19.20 -53.94 -16.45
C TRP A 401 18.82 -54.29 -15.00
N VAL A 402 17.52 -54.28 -14.68
CA VAL A 402 17.02 -54.55 -13.32
C VAL A 402 17.39 -55.96 -12.88
N GLN A 403 17.19 -56.99 -13.75
CA GLN A 403 17.51 -58.37 -13.47
C GLN A 403 19.01 -58.56 -13.22
N ARG A 404 19.87 -58.00 -14.08
CA ARG A 404 21.33 -58.06 -13.90
C ARG A 404 21.77 -57.34 -12.63
N HIS A 405 21.12 -56.21 -12.29
CA HIS A 405 21.44 -55.47 -11.09
C HIS A 405 21.06 -56.23 -9.81
N LYS A 406 19.86 -56.83 -9.76
CA LYS A 406 19.42 -57.69 -8.66
C LYS A 406 20.37 -58.88 -8.46
N ALA A 407 20.76 -59.56 -9.52
CA ALA A 407 21.69 -60.69 -9.46
C ALA A 407 23.06 -60.31 -8.88
N LYS A 408 23.56 -59.09 -9.20
CA LYS A 408 24.83 -58.56 -8.66
C LYS A 408 24.80 -58.34 -7.14
N TYR A 409 23.64 -58.03 -6.55
CA TYR A 409 23.48 -57.71 -5.12
C TYR A 409 22.72 -58.82 -4.35
N GLY A 410 22.50 -60.01 -4.94
CA GLY A 410 21.90 -61.16 -4.27
C GLY A 410 20.44 -60.92 -3.81
N LYS A 411 19.68 -60.10 -4.53
CA LYS A 411 18.29 -59.77 -4.24
C LYS A 411 17.35 -60.39 -5.27
#